data_80719e53127e7fb42bccad13b6629f15
#
_entry.id   80719e53127e7fb42bccad13b6629f15
#
_cell.length_a   1.000
_cell.length_b   1.000
_cell.length_c   1.000
_cell.angle_alpha   90.00
_cell.angle_beta   90.00
_cell.angle_gamma   90.00
#
_symmetry.space_group_name_H-M   'P 1'
#
loop_
_entity.id
_entity.type
_entity.pdbx_description
1 polymer ?
#
loop_
_entity_poly.entity_id
_entity_poly.type
_entity_poly.pdbx_seq_one_letter_code
_entity_poly.pdbx_strand_id
1 'polypeptide(L)'
;MTFTEQCNQIFNQVIRDYHITNDVDTPINNPYDRESINNRLYLKCWIDTVQWHLEDIIRDPHIDPVEALALKRRIDRSNQDRTDLVEQIDSYFRQKYSEVNILPDARINTESPAWAIDRLSILALKIYHMKEQAERRDASEEHREKCQNKLDVLLEQQVDLSMAIDQLLEDIETGHKYMKVYRQMKMYNDPSTNPILYGKK
;
A
#
# COMPACT_ATOMS: atom_id res chain seq x y z
N MET A 1 -17.94 -4.51 -12.61
CA MET A 1 -16.59 -4.51 -12.01
C MET A 1 -16.64 -3.60 -10.80
N THR A 2 -16.40 -4.16 -9.61
CA THR A 2 -16.36 -3.38 -8.37
C THR A 2 -15.09 -2.52 -8.31
N PHE A 3 -15.02 -1.58 -7.35
CA PHE A 3 -13.82 -0.76 -7.19
C PHE A 3 -12.61 -1.60 -6.76
N THR A 4 -12.80 -2.58 -5.89
CA THR A 4 -11.72 -3.46 -5.44
C THR A 4 -11.26 -4.46 -6.50
N GLU A 5 -12.14 -4.93 -7.38
CA GLU A 5 -11.74 -5.68 -8.58
C GLU A 5 -10.78 -4.85 -9.45
N GLN A 6 -11.10 -3.57 -9.66
CA GLN A 6 -10.23 -2.64 -10.38
C GLN A 6 -8.89 -2.44 -9.66
N CYS A 7 -8.89 -2.24 -8.34
CA CYS A 7 -7.66 -2.16 -7.53
C CYS A 7 -6.78 -3.40 -7.69
N ASN A 8 -7.36 -4.59 -7.52
CA ASN A 8 -6.63 -5.85 -7.62
C ASN A 8 -6.04 -6.08 -9.03
N GLN A 9 -6.74 -5.68 -10.10
CA GLN A 9 -6.21 -5.74 -11.46
C GLN A 9 -4.98 -4.82 -11.63
N ILE A 10 -5.08 -3.57 -11.14
CA ILE A 10 -3.97 -2.59 -11.20
C ILE A 10 -2.79 -3.08 -10.36
N PHE A 11 -3.01 -3.54 -9.13
CA PHE A 11 -1.93 -4.00 -8.26
C PHE A 11 -1.20 -5.22 -8.84
N ASN A 12 -1.94 -6.19 -9.35
CA ASN A 12 -1.35 -7.34 -10.05
C ASN A 12 -0.58 -6.94 -11.31
N GLN A 13 -1.03 -5.90 -12.03
CA GLN A 13 -0.30 -5.35 -13.17
C GLN A 13 1.02 -4.73 -12.71
N VAL A 14 0.99 -3.84 -11.71
CA VAL A 14 2.18 -3.17 -11.16
C VAL A 14 3.24 -4.18 -10.71
N ILE A 15 2.81 -5.19 -9.96
CA ILE A 15 3.72 -6.22 -9.45
C ILE A 15 4.40 -6.95 -10.62
N ARG A 16 3.66 -7.31 -11.67
CA ARG A 16 4.26 -7.92 -12.87
C ARG A 16 5.19 -6.96 -13.60
N ASP A 17 4.78 -5.70 -13.78
CA ASP A 17 5.58 -4.69 -14.50
C ASP A 17 6.92 -4.43 -13.79
N TYR A 18 6.91 -4.35 -12.46
CA TYR A 18 8.13 -4.22 -11.66
C TYR A 18 9.06 -5.42 -11.82
N HIS A 19 8.54 -6.64 -11.73
CA HIS A 19 9.34 -7.86 -11.77
C HIS A 19 9.89 -8.22 -13.17
N ILE A 20 9.57 -7.42 -14.22
CA ILE A 20 10.27 -7.53 -15.52
C ILE A 20 11.75 -7.17 -15.34
N THR A 21 12.06 -6.13 -14.60
CA THR A 21 13.45 -5.70 -14.31
C THR A 21 13.93 -6.14 -12.95
N ASN A 22 13.02 -6.26 -11.99
CA ASN A 22 13.28 -6.60 -10.59
C ASN A 22 14.39 -5.75 -9.96
N ASP A 23 14.34 -4.44 -10.23
CA ASP A 23 15.35 -3.47 -9.80
C ASP A 23 14.68 -2.26 -9.16
N VAL A 24 15.11 -1.93 -7.93
CA VAL A 24 14.59 -0.81 -7.13
C VAL A 24 14.84 0.58 -7.77
N ASP A 25 15.74 0.67 -8.75
CA ASP A 25 16.08 1.88 -9.45
C ASP A 25 15.37 2.02 -10.82
N THR A 26 14.55 1.03 -11.18
CA THR A 26 13.77 1.08 -12.42
C THR A 26 12.82 2.27 -12.42
N PRO A 27 12.89 3.15 -13.45
CA PRO A 27 11.94 4.24 -13.59
C PRO A 27 10.52 3.72 -13.78
N ILE A 28 9.56 4.34 -13.08
CA ILE A 28 8.15 3.99 -13.22
C ILE A 28 7.63 4.38 -14.61
N ASN A 29 6.94 3.45 -15.26
CA ASN A 29 6.19 3.68 -16.50
C ASN A 29 4.70 3.44 -16.25
N ASN A 30 4.02 4.46 -15.72
CA ASN A 30 2.60 4.37 -15.39
C ASN A 30 1.75 4.56 -16.64
N PRO A 31 0.94 3.57 -17.05
CA PRO A 31 0.15 3.64 -18.30
C PRO A 31 -1.13 4.48 -18.16
N TYR A 32 -1.48 4.93 -16.96
CA TYR A 32 -2.74 5.61 -16.68
C TYR A 32 -2.59 7.14 -16.73
N ASP A 33 -3.68 7.82 -17.09
CA ASP A 33 -3.76 9.28 -17.08
C ASP A 33 -3.42 9.83 -15.68
N ARG A 34 -2.60 10.89 -15.62
CA ARG A 34 -2.04 11.44 -14.38
C ARG A 34 -3.09 11.90 -13.37
N GLU A 35 -4.25 12.37 -13.85
CA GLU A 35 -5.33 12.85 -12.96
C GLU A 35 -6.26 11.72 -12.49
N SER A 36 -6.14 10.54 -13.07
CA SER A 36 -7.03 9.42 -12.76
C SER A 36 -6.72 8.78 -11.42
N ILE A 37 -7.74 8.18 -10.81
CA ILE A 37 -7.54 7.34 -9.62
C ILE A 37 -6.66 6.11 -9.93
N ASN A 38 -6.74 5.58 -11.15
CA ASN A 38 -5.92 4.46 -11.59
C ASN A 38 -4.43 4.78 -11.57
N ASN A 39 -4.07 5.99 -11.94
CA ASN A 39 -2.68 6.46 -11.86
C ASN A 39 -2.19 6.47 -10.41
N ARG A 40 -2.99 6.98 -9.46
CA ARG A 40 -2.65 7.01 -8.04
C ARG A 40 -2.53 5.61 -7.45
N LEU A 41 -3.43 4.70 -7.81
CA LEU A 41 -3.39 3.29 -7.39
C LEU A 41 -2.13 2.57 -7.92
N TYR A 42 -1.78 2.83 -9.19
CA TYR A 42 -0.58 2.28 -9.82
C TYR A 42 0.68 2.80 -9.13
N LEU A 43 0.80 4.12 -8.93
CA LEU A 43 1.91 4.76 -8.23
C LEU A 43 2.07 4.21 -6.80
N LYS A 44 0.94 4.08 -6.10
CA LYS A 44 0.91 3.56 -4.72
C LYS A 44 1.46 2.14 -4.64
N CYS A 45 1.00 1.25 -5.49
CA CYS A 45 1.47 -0.13 -5.51
C CYS A 45 2.94 -0.24 -5.99
N TRP A 46 3.37 0.65 -6.88
CA TRP A 46 4.78 0.72 -7.30
C TRP A 46 5.70 1.09 -6.12
N ILE A 47 5.32 2.12 -5.36
CA ILE A 47 6.06 2.52 -4.16
C ILE A 47 6.12 1.36 -3.15
N ASP A 48 5.03 0.65 -2.91
CA ASP A 48 5.00 -0.50 -2.01
C ASP A 48 5.94 -1.61 -2.49
N THR A 49 5.94 -1.89 -3.80
CA THR A 49 6.76 -2.94 -4.39
C THR A 49 8.25 -2.60 -4.29
N VAL A 50 8.64 -1.37 -4.65
CA VAL A 50 10.01 -0.90 -4.50
C VAL A 50 10.43 -0.95 -3.02
N GLN A 51 9.58 -0.48 -2.12
CA GLN A 51 9.88 -0.45 -0.70
C GLN A 51 10.04 -1.86 -0.12
N TRP A 52 9.24 -2.83 -0.55
CA TRP A 52 9.40 -4.24 -0.17
C TRP A 52 10.82 -4.72 -0.43
N HIS A 53 11.34 -4.50 -1.64
CA HIS A 53 12.68 -4.91 -2.02
C HIS A 53 13.79 -4.10 -1.33
N LEU A 54 13.58 -2.78 -1.08
CA LEU A 54 14.51 -1.99 -0.26
C LEU A 54 14.61 -2.53 1.17
N GLU A 55 13.47 -2.98 1.73
CA GLU A 55 13.42 -3.62 3.05
C GLU A 55 14.09 -5.00 3.06
N ASP A 56 14.09 -5.73 1.94
CA ASP A 56 14.83 -6.98 1.83
C ASP A 56 16.35 -6.72 1.77
N ILE A 57 16.79 -5.74 0.99
CA ILE A 57 18.22 -5.36 0.87
C ILE A 57 18.81 -4.94 2.22
N ILE A 58 18.09 -4.10 3.00
CA ILE A 58 18.61 -3.61 4.28
C ILE A 58 18.73 -4.71 5.35
N ARG A 59 18.08 -5.86 5.15
CA ARG A 59 18.17 -7.02 6.05
C ARG A 59 19.38 -7.91 5.79
N ASP A 60 20.19 -7.63 4.76
CA ASP A 60 21.45 -8.35 4.55
C ASP A 60 22.38 -8.11 5.76
N PRO A 61 22.76 -9.16 6.50
CA PRO A 61 23.63 -9.02 7.68
C PRO A 61 25.06 -8.55 7.33
N HIS A 62 25.42 -8.58 6.04
CA HIS A 62 26.72 -8.18 5.55
C HIS A 62 26.72 -6.82 4.84
N ILE A 63 25.60 -6.09 4.82
CA ILE A 63 25.50 -4.77 4.19
C ILE A 63 26.50 -3.79 4.80
N ASP A 64 27.13 -2.99 3.96
CA ASP A 64 28.01 -1.90 4.43
C ASP A 64 27.21 -0.87 5.27
N PRO A 65 27.72 -0.44 6.44
CA PRO A 65 26.97 0.49 7.31
C PRO A 65 26.63 1.84 6.66
N VAL A 66 27.45 2.33 5.74
CA VAL A 66 27.20 3.60 5.01
C VAL A 66 26.07 3.39 4.00
N GLU A 67 26.10 2.27 3.28
CA GLU A 67 25.03 1.88 2.35
C GLU A 67 23.71 1.63 3.11
N ALA A 68 23.75 0.93 4.25
CA ALA A 68 22.58 0.69 5.09
C ALA A 68 21.93 2.00 5.55
N LEU A 69 22.75 3.01 5.95
CA LEU A 69 22.22 4.32 6.34
C LEU A 69 21.58 5.07 5.15
N ALA A 70 22.21 5.00 3.98
CA ALA A 70 21.67 5.62 2.76
C ALA A 70 20.34 4.95 2.37
N LEU A 71 20.27 3.62 2.44
CA LEU A 71 19.08 2.83 2.17
C LEU A 71 17.96 3.12 3.18
N LYS A 72 18.28 3.19 4.47
CA LYS A 72 17.30 3.59 5.50
C LYS A 72 16.68 4.95 5.21
N ARG A 73 17.50 5.93 4.82
CA ARG A 73 16.99 7.25 4.43
C ARG A 73 16.11 7.21 3.17
N ARG A 74 16.41 6.31 2.23
CA ARG A 74 15.56 6.08 1.04
C ARG A 74 14.23 5.48 1.44
N ILE A 75 14.22 4.48 2.33
CA ILE A 75 13.00 3.87 2.89
C ILE A 75 12.15 4.92 3.61
N ASP A 76 12.76 5.80 4.41
CA ASP A 76 12.03 6.86 5.11
C ASP A 76 11.37 7.86 4.14
N ARG A 77 12.03 8.23 3.05
CA ARG A 77 11.42 9.04 1.98
C ARG A 77 10.30 8.30 1.28
N SER A 78 10.51 7.03 0.91
CA SER A 78 9.48 6.19 0.30
C SER A 78 8.22 6.07 1.18
N ASN A 79 8.38 5.92 2.49
CA ASN A 79 7.27 5.94 3.45
C ASN A 79 6.54 7.29 3.49
N GLN A 80 7.24 8.41 3.27
CA GLN A 80 6.60 9.72 3.15
C GLN A 80 5.77 9.80 1.87
N ASP A 81 6.38 9.47 0.72
CA ASP A 81 5.72 9.49 -0.60
C ASP A 81 4.47 8.59 -0.61
N ARG A 82 4.58 7.41 0.00
CA ARG A 82 3.46 6.48 0.19
C ARG A 82 2.32 7.13 0.99
N THR A 83 2.63 7.79 2.10
CA THR A 83 1.63 8.45 2.94
C THR A 83 0.95 9.61 2.22
N ASP A 84 1.73 10.43 1.51
CA ASP A 84 1.21 11.55 0.73
C ASP A 84 0.25 11.07 -0.36
N LEU A 85 0.54 9.91 -0.95
CA LEU A 85 -0.31 9.30 -1.97
C LEU A 85 -1.61 8.72 -1.38
N VAL A 86 -1.56 8.12 -0.18
CA VAL A 86 -2.76 7.71 0.55
C VAL A 86 -3.67 8.92 0.84
N GLU A 87 -3.11 10.05 1.25
CA GLU A 87 -3.87 11.29 1.47
C GLU A 87 -4.49 11.84 0.17
N GLN A 88 -3.82 11.68 -0.98
CA GLN A 88 -4.37 12.03 -2.29
C GLN A 88 -5.54 11.11 -2.69
N ILE A 89 -5.45 9.82 -2.42
CA ILE A 89 -6.54 8.86 -2.66
C ILE A 89 -7.74 9.18 -1.76
N ASP A 90 -7.52 9.52 -0.49
CA ASP A 90 -8.60 9.99 0.40
C ASP A 90 -9.24 11.28 -0.08
N SER A 91 -8.44 12.21 -0.60
CA SER A 91 -8.95 13.45 -1.18
C SER A 91 -9.84 13.19 -2.41
N TYR A 92 -9.51 12.18 -3.22
CA TYR A 92 -10.37 11.72 -4.32
C TYR A 92 -11.73 11.23 -3.80
N PHE A 93 -11.77 10.37 -2.79
CA PHE A 93 -13.03 9.87 -2.24
C PHE A 93 -13.85 10.98 -1.57
N ARG A 94 -13.19 11.90 -0.85
CA ARG A 94 -13.85 13.07 -0.27
C ARG A 94 -14.53 13.94 -1.33
N GLN A 95 -13.86 14.12 -2.48
CA GLN A 95 -14.44 14.86 -3.60
C GLN A 95 -15.57 14.07 -4.26
N LYS A 96 -15.38 12.79 -4.51
CA LYS A 96 -16.38 11.90 -5.13
C LYS A 96 -17.69 11.88 -4.36
N TYR A 97 -17.62 11.90 -3.03
CA TYR A 97 -18.79 11.79 -2.14
C TYR A 97 -19.17 13.12 -1.48
N SER A 98 -18.69 14.27 -2.01
CA SER A 98 -18.93 15.59 -1.42
C SER A 98 -20.40 15.98 -1.33
N GLU A 99 -21.23 15.51 -2.27
CA GLU A 99 -22.65 15.84 -2.38
C GLU A 99 -23.56 14.77 -1.72
N VAL A 100 -22.99 13.76 -1.08
CA VAL A 100 -23.78 12.73 -0.41
C VAL A 100 -24.48 13.31 0.83
N ASN A 101 -25.78 13.10 0.91
CA ASN A 101 -26.56 13.46 2.08
C ASN A 101 -26.31 12.45 3.22
N ILE A 102 -25.57 12.87 4.24
CA ILE A 102 -25.26 12.04 5.40
C ILE A 102 -26.52 11.84 6.24
N LEU A 103 -26.88 10.58 6.49
CA LEU A 103 -28.04 10.23 7.29
C LEU A 103 -27.86 10.61 8.77
N PRO A 104 -28.94 10.94 9.53
CA PRO A 104 -28.83 11.37 10.93
C PRO A 104 -28.18 10.35 11.86
N ASP A 105 -28.28 9.06 11.54
CA ASP A 105 -27.72 7.93 12.28
C ASP A 105 -26.42 7.38 11.66
N ALA A 106 -25.84 8.09 10.67
CA ALA A 106 -24.61 7.72 10.02
C ALA A 106 -23.45 7.54 11.00
N ARG A 107 -22.66 6.50 10.79
CA ARG A 107 -21.51 6.18 11.65
C ARG A 107 -20.19 6.60 11.01
N ILE A 108 -19.27 7.08 11.84
CA ILE A 108 -17.90 7.28 11.41
C ILE A 108 -17.19 5.93 11.35
N ASN A 109 -16.37 5.70 10.32
CA ASN A 109 -15.50 4.53 10.23
C ASN A 109 -14.14 4.81 10.90
N THR A 110 -13.51 3.77 11.44
CA THR A 110 -12.18 3.89 12.09
C THR A 110 -11.05 4.10 11.10
N GLU A 111 -11.24 3.70 9.85
CA GLU A 111 -10.26 3.74 8.78
C GLU A 111 -10.89 4.42 7.56
N SER A 112 -10.11 5.23 6.86
CA SER A 112 -10.57 5.80 5.59
C SER A 112 -10.48 4.76 4.46
N PRO A 113 -11.22 4.94 3.34
CA PRO A 113 -11.10 4.06 2.19
C PRO A 113 -9.66 3.92 1.67
N ALA A 114 -8.87 5.00 1.66
CA ALA A 114 -7.49 4.96 1.16
C ALA A 114 -6.57 4.12 2.04
N TRP A 115 -6.74 4.13 3.37
CA TRP A 115 -5.98 3.25 4.27
C TRP A 115 -6.36 1.78 4.12
N ALA A 116 -7.62 1.48 3.86
CA ALA A 116 -8.05 0.12 3.57
C ALA A 116 -7.47 -0.37 2.22
N ILE A 117 -7.44 0.50 1.20
CA ILE A 117 -6.81 0.24 -0.11
C ILE A 117 -5.29 0.08 0.03
N ASP A 118 -4.63 0.87 0.91
CA ASP A 118 -3.22 0.71 1.23
C ASP A 118 -2.91 -0.72 1.73
N ARG A 119 -3.73 -1.23 2.63
CA ARG A 119 -3.63 -2.62 3.11
C ARG A 119 -3.85 -3.64 2.00
N LEU A 120 -4.81 -3.39 1.10
CA LEU A 120 -5.11 -4.29 -0.03
C LEU A 120 -3.92 -4.38 -1.02
N SER A 121 -3.23 -3.27 -1.29
CA SER A 121 -2.03 -3.25 -2.13
C SER A 121 -0.88 -4.06 -1.52
N ILE A 122 -0.62 -3.88 -0.22
CA ILE A 122 0.40 -4.65 0.50
C ILE A 122 0.04 -6.14 0.55
N LEU A 123 -1.27 -6.47 0.66
CA LEU A 123 -1.74 -7.85 0.64
C LEU A 123 -1.50 -8.51 -0.73
N ALA A 124 -1.70 -7.78 -1.83
CA ALA A 124 -1.41 -8.26 -3.18
C ALA A 124 0.09 -8.64 -3.33
N LEU A 125 1.00 -7.81 -2.79
CA LEU A 125 2.44 -8.13 -2.74
C LEU A 125 2.74 -9.38 -1.91
N LYS A 126 2.13 -9.50 -0.73
CA LYS A 126 2.30 -10.70 0.12
C LYS A 126 1.84 -11.97 -0.59
N ILE A 127 0.72 -11.91 -1.31
CA ILE A 127 0.22 -13.04 -2.10
C ILE A 127 1.21 -13.40 -3.19
N TYR A 128 1.73 -12.43 -3.93
CA TYR A 128 2.71 -12.66 -4.99
C TYR A 128 3.95 -13.39 -4.45
N HIS A 129 4.61 -12.84 -3.44
CA HIS A 129 5.83 -13.42 -2.88
C HIS A 129 5.57 -14.74 -2.13
N MET A 130 4.41 -14.91 -1.49
CA MET A 130 4.07 -16.19 -0.85
C MET A 130 3.84 -17.29 -1.90
N LYS A 131 3.25 -16.93 -3.06
CA LYS A 131 3.09 -17.85 -4.18
C LYS A 131 4.45 -18.30 -4.73
N GLU A 132 5.41 -17.37 -4.91
CA GLU A 132 6.77 -17.71 -5.30
C GLU A 132 7.39 -18.73 -4.34
N GLN A 133 7.21 -18.56 -3.01
CA GLN A 133 7.72 -19.50 -2.02
C GLN A 133 7.01 -20.86 -2.03
N ALA A 134 5.70 -20.90 -2.28
CA ALA A 134 4.95 -22.14 -2.40
C ALA A 134 5.33 -22.94 -3.67
N GLU A 135 5.70 -22.23 -4.74
CA GLU A 135 6.09 -22.82 -6.04
C GLU A 135 7.62 -23.07 -6.16
N ARG A 136 8.41 -22.73 -5.14
CA ARG A 136 9.88 -22.77 -5.16
C ARG A 136 10.42 -24.21 -5.27
N ARG A 137 11.03 -24.55 -6.41
CA ARG A 137 11.44 -25.93 -6.74
C ARG A 137 12.65 -26.44 -5.95
N ASP A 138 13.51 -25.55 -5.48
CA ASP A 138 14.71 -25.85 -4.68
C ASP A 138 14.42 -25.95 -3.17
N ALA A 139 13.20 -25.67 -2.74
CA ALA A 139 12.77 -25.79 -1.34
C ALA A 139 12.23 -27.20 -1.03
N SER A 140 12.28 -27.58 0.27
CA SER A 140 11.69 -28.84 0.73
C SER A 140 10.17 -28.85 0.54
N GLU A 141 9.60 -30.06 0.46
CA GLU A 141 8.15 -30.24 0.39
C GLU A 141 7.43 -29.64 1.60
N GLU A 142 7.96 -29.85 2.80
CA GLU A 142 7.44 -29.27 4.06
C GLU A 142 7.40 -27.73 3.98
N HIS A 143 8.46 -27.08 3.44
CA HIS A 143 8.47 -25.63 3.27
C HIS A 143 7.38 -25.17 2.31
N ARG A 144 7.23 -25.83 1.16
CA ARG A 144 6.23 -25.49 0.15
C ARG A 144 4.81 -25.65 0.68
N GLU A 145 4.54 -26.76 1.38
CA GLU A 145 3.24 -27.01 2.00
C GLU A 145 2.91 -25.91 3.06
N LYS A 146 3.87 -25.56 3.91
CA LYS A 146 3.71 -24.47 4.89
C LYS A 146 3.45 -23.11 4.23
N CYS A 147 4.11 -22.85 3.10
CA CYS A 147 3.87 -21.61 2.33
C CYS A 147 2.51 -21.66 1.62
N GLN A 148 2.09 -22.83 1.10
CA GLN A 148 0.77 -22.99 0.50
C GLN A 148 -0.35 -22.72 1.52
N ASN A 149 -0.26 -23.26 2.74
CA ASN A 149 -1.23 -23.01 3.79
C ASN A 149 -1.32 -21.51 4.15
N LYS A 150 -0.19 -20.79 4.14
CA LYS A 150 -0.19 -19.34 4.32
C LYS A 150 -0.79 -18.59 3.14
N LEU A 151 -0.52 -19.04 1.91
CA LEU A 151 -1.07 -18.46 0.70
C LEU A 151 -2.59 -18.57 0.68
N ASP A 152 -3.14 -19.71 1.08
CA ASP A 152 -4.58 -19.93 1.13
C ASP A 152 -5.25 -18.93 2.09
N VAL A 153 -4.66 -18.70 3.27
CA VAL A 153 -5.13 -17.67 4.23
C VAL A 153 -5.03 -16.26 3.64
N LEU A 154 -3.96 -15.93 2.92
CA LEU A 154 -3.81 -14.61 2.30
C LEU A 154 -4.84 -14.38 1.19
N LEU A 155 -5.18 -15.42 0.42
CA LEU A 155 -6.22 -15.35 -0.61
C LEU A 155 -7.61 -15.14 0.02
N GLU A 156 -7.92 -15.82 1.12
CA GLU A 156 -9.16 -15.58 1.88
C GLU A 156 -9.20 -14.14 2.40
N GLN A 157 -8.10 -13.65 3.01
CA GLN A 157 -8.00 -12.25 3.46
C GLN A 157 -8.22 -11.25 2.33
N GLN A 158 -7.76 -11.55 1.10
CA GLN A 158 -7.98 -10.66 -0.05
C GLN A 158 -9.47 -10.57 -0.41
N VAL A 159 -10.18 -11.69 -0.37
CA VAL A 159 -11.63 -11.71 -0.62
C VAL A 159 -12.36 -10.89 0.44
N ASP A 160 -12.09 -11.15 1.72
CA ASP A 160 -12.73 -10.47 2.84
C ASP A 160 -12.45 -8.97 2.85
N LEU A 161 -11.19 -8.57 2.66
CA LEU A 161 -10.81 -7.17 2.63
C LEU A 161 -11.41 -6.44 1.43
N SER A 162 -11.44 -7.08 0.25
CA SER A 162 -12.06 -6.51 -0.94
C SER A 162 -13.55 -6.28 -0.71
N MET A 163 -14.27 -7.27 -0.21
CA MET A 163 -15.69 -7.16 0.13
C MET A 163 -15.95 -6.05 1.16
N ALA A 164 -15.14 -5.98 2.22
CA ALA A 164 -15.30 -4.96 3.26
C ALA A 164 -15.04 -3.53 2.73
N ILE A 165 -14.10 -3.36 1.81
CA ILE A 165 -13.86 -2.06 1.16
C ILE A 165 -15.03 -1.68 0.26
N ASP A 166 -15.53 -2.59 -0.58
CA ASP A 166 -16.68 -2.30 -1.46
C ASP A 166 -17.92 -1.95 -0.63
N GLN A 167 -18.19 -2.66 0.47
CA GLN A 167 -19.27 -2.34 1.43
C GLN A 167 -19.07 -0.96 2.09
N LEU A 168 -17.83 -0.63 2.49
CA LEU A 168 -17.54 0.69 3.05
C LEU A 168 -17.82 1.82 2.05
N LEU A 169 -17.46 1.63 0.78
CA LEU A 169 -17.72 2.63 -0.27
C LEU A 169 -19.21 2.77 -0.55
N GLU A 170 -19.97 1.66 -0.55
CA GLU A 170 -21.43 1.68 -0.67
C GLU A 170 -22.10 2.40 0.52
N ASP A 171 -21.67 2.10 1.76
CA ASP A 171 -22.17 2.77 2.96
C ASP A 171 -21.91 4.28 2.96
N ILE A 172 -20.76 4.71 2.40
CA ILE A 172 -20.44 6.14 2.26
C ILE A 172 -21.30 6.76 1.15
N GLU A 173 -21.43 6.10 -0.01
CA GLU A 173 -22.22 6.57 -1.16
C GLU A 173 -23.70 6.74 -0.81
N THR A 174 -24.23 5.86 0.04
CA THR A 174 -25.62 5.86 0.50
C THR A 174 -25.85 6.71 1.76
N GLY A 175 -24.79 7.28 2.34
CA GLY A 175 -24.86 8.15 3.52
C GLY A 175 -25.01 7.44 4.87
N HIS A 176 -24.91 6.11 4.91
CA HIS A 176 -24.94 5.31 6.14
C HIS A 176 -23.64 5.43 6.96
N LYS A 177 -22.55 5.73 6.26
CA LYS A 177 -21.28 6.10 6.90
C LYS A 177 -20.73 7.40 6.34
N TYR A 178 -19.89 8.04 7.11
CA TYR A 178 -19.12 9.19 6.65
C TYR A 178 -17.65 9.02 6.98
N MET A 179 -16.80 9.61 6.15
CA MET A 179 -15.36 9.63 6.33
C MET A 179 -14.85 11.01 6.71
N LYS A 180 -13.82 11.04 7.54
CA LYS A 180 -13.01 12.24 7.77
C LYS A 180 -11.60 11.97 7.26
N VAL A 181 -11.02 12.95 6.59
CA VAL A 181 -9.65 12.89 6.10
C VAL A 181 -8.76 13.65 7.07
N TYR A 182 -7.86 12.94 7.73
CA TYR A 182 -6.85 13.51 8.60
C TYR A 182 -5.47 13.36 7.98
N ARG A 183 -4.70 14.44 7.99
CA ARG A 183 -3.28 14.36 7.66
C ARG A 183 -2.52 13.71 8.80
N GLN A 184 -1.48 12.94 8.45
CA GLN A 184 -0.68 12.21 9.45
C GLN A 184 0.29 13.11 10.23
N MET A 185 0.15 14.30 10.49
CA MET A 185 0.94 15.18 11.37
C MET A 185 2.27 14.55 11.89
N LYS A 186 3.09 14.01 10.96
CA LYS A 186 4.35 13.32 11.30
C LYS A 186 5.30 14.28 11.99
N MET A 187 5.90 13.86 13.12
CA MET A 187 6.78 14.67 13.94
C MET A 187 8.25 14.23 13.85
N TYR A 188 8.53 12.95 13.72
CA TYR A 188 9.88 12.40 13.87
C TYR A 188 10.83 12.76 12.70
N ASN A 189 10.32 13.04 11.50
CA ASN A 189 11.10 13.48 10.34
C ASN A 189 11.18 15.00 10.20
N ASP A 190 10.45 15.76 11.03
CA ASP A 190 10.43 17.21 10.98
C ASP A 190 11.53 17.79 11.90
N PRO A 191 12.50 18.52 11.34
CA PRO A 191 13.57 19.13 12.13
C PRO A 191 13.08 20.06 13.24
N SER A 192 11.89 20.64 13.13
CA SER A 192 11.33 21.56 14.12
C SER A 192 10.64 20.84 15.30
N THR A 193 10.26 19.57 15.11
CA THR A 193 9.49 18.80 16.11
C THR A 193 10.23 17.60 16.69
N ASN A 194 11.37 17.19 16.07
CA ASN A 194 12.19 16.11 16.59
C ASN A 194 13.36 16.65 17.42
N PRO A 195 13.43 16.39 18.76
CA PRO A 195 14.48 16.88 19.63
C PRO A 195 15.92 16.50 19.20
N ILE A 196 16.08 15.33 18.58
CA ILE A 196 17.39 14.89 18.06
C ILE A 196 17.85 15.76 16.91
N LEU A 197 16.92 16.33 16.13
CA LEU A 197 17.25 17.16 14.98
C LEU A 197 17.42 18.64 15.35
N TYR A 198 16.60 19.20 16.25
CA TYR A 198 16.76 20.60 16.68
C TYR A 198 17.65 20.79 17.91
N GLY A 199 17.89 19.74 18.70
CA GLY A 199 18.73 19.81 19.91
C GLY A 199 20.25 19.75 19.66
N LYS A 200 20.69 19.53 18.42
CA LYS A 200 22.11 19.59 18.06
C LYS A 200 22.49 21.05 17.72
N LYS A 201 22.91 21.77 18.73
CA LYS A 201 23.78 22.96 18.57
C LYS A 201 25.24 22.56 18.70
#